data_703f1ade89ad0746b3b6f7f9b4acec1c
#
_entry.id   703f1ade89ad0746b3b6f7f9b4acec1c
#
_cell.length_a   1.000
_cell.length_b   1.000
_cell.length_c   1.000
_cell.angle_alpha   90.00
_cell.angle_beta   90.00
_cell.angle_gamma   90.00
#
_symmetry.space_group_name_H-M   'P 1'
#
loop_
_entity.id
_entity.type
_entity.pdbx_description
1 polymer ?
#
loop_
_entity_poly.entity_id
_entity_poly.type
_entity_poly.pdbx_seq_one_letter_code
_entity_poly.pdbx_strand_id
1 'polypeptide(L)'
;MPLEVGSKRVDGYLKDWTGVRPLYTHSGYGSYALYGETWADGTIFAISRTAPIGANTTIWLDTDLDRSTGHQIWGFTGGAEYNIQIAADGSAALYSGAGGQTFIADLEVQYGPDNLTMEVAFPASVLDLQSAFRVYADVNDQVFLPGDYSNEDLIVQPSGQAPPPPVAAGAMTLDGDLSDWFGPDGADTALLYGDGAGAALRGTVSGDYAVFALSGAVPIGQGTTIWLDRWHGRALFRGRGTDLCGPA
;
A
#
# COMPACT_ATOMS: atom_id res chain seq x y z
N MET A 1 -19.52 10.49 -20.05
CA MET A 1 -19.53 10.66 -18.57
C MET A 1 -18.16 10.21 -18.11
N PRO A 2 -17.54 10.88 -17.14
CA PRO A 2 -16.30 10.39 -16.54
C PRO A 2 -16.46 8.96 -16.04
N LEU A 3 -15.42 8.14 -16.15
CA LEU A 3 -15.40 6.79 -15.61
C LEU A 3 -15.50 6.86 -14.08
N GLU A 4 -16.28 5.98 -13.51
CA GLU A 4 -16.34 5.75 -12.07
C GLU A 4 -15.79 4.35 -11.78
N VAL A 5 -14.97 4.23 -10.72
CA VAL A 5 -14.42 2.97 -10.23
C VAL A 5 -14.64 2.94 -8.72
N GLY A 6 -15.44 1.99 -8.26
CA GLY A 6 -15.88 1.94 -6.87
C GLY A 6 -16.59 3.24 -6.48
N SER A 7 -16.01 3.97 -5.53
CA SER A 7 -16.53 5.28 -5.06
C SER A 7 -15.77 6.48 -5.64
N LYS A 8 -14.87 6.25 -6.58
CA LYS A 8 -14.01 7.30 -7.17
C LYS A 8 -14.48 7.65 -8.55
N ARG A 9 -14.31 8.92 -8.90
CA ARG A 9 -14.63 9.47 -10.21
C ARG A 9 -13.37 10.02 -10.85
N VAL A 10 -13.10 9.62 -12.08
CA VAL A 10 -11.95 10.14 -12.85
C VAL A 10 -12.29 11.55 -13.34
N ASP A 11 -11.99 12.59 -12.58
CA ASP A 11 -12.28 13.98 -12.93
C ASP A 11 -11.10 14.94 -12.68
N GLY A 12 -9.96 14.41 -12.23
CA GLY A 12 -8.74 15.16 -11.95
C GLY A 12 -8.73 15.85 -10.58
N TYR A 13 -9.81 15.72 -9.79
CA TYR A 13 -9.92 16.33 -8.46
C TYR A 13 -9.86 15.26 -7.37
N LEU A 14 -8.93 15.39 -6.43
CA LEU A 14 -8.75 14.41 -5.36
C LEU A 14 -9.72 14.56 -4.19
N LYS A 15 -10.90 15.13 -4.42
CA LYS A 15 -11.88 15.36 -3.35
C LYS A 15 -12.44 14.04 -2.79
N ASP A 16 -12.69 13.07 -3.65
CA ASP A 16 -13.20 11.75 -3.30
C ASP A 16 -12.12 10.82 -2.72
N TRP A 17 -10.84 11.24 -2.76
CA TRP A 17 -9.72 10.61 -2.04
C TRP A 17 -9.57 11.12 -0.61
N THR A 18 -10.44 12.04 -0.15
CA THR A 18 -10.39 12.54 1.22
C THR A 18 -10.58 11.39 2.22
N GLY A 19 -9.61 11.23 3.12
CA GLY A 19 -9.60 10.13 4.09
C GLY A 19 -8.97 8.83 3.58
N VAL A 20 -8.67 8.73 2.28
CA VAL A 20 -7.89 7.61 1.74
C VAL A 20 -6.42 7.82 2.05
N ARG A 21 -5.77 6.80 2.60
CA ARG A 21 -4.33 6.85 2.85
C ARG A 21 -3.58 6.69 1.53
N PRO A 22 -2.65 7.60 1.18
CA PRO A 22 -1.81 7.39 0.02
C PRO A 22 -0.92 6.14 0.20
N LEU A 23 -0.64 5.46 -0.89
CA LEU A 23 0.32 4.37 -0.95
C LEU A 23 1.73 4.87 -0.62
N TYR A 24 2.04 6.09 -1.07
CA TYR A 24 3.32 6.74 -0.84
C TYR A 24 3.17 8.26 -0.73
N THR A 25 3.95 8.86 0.15
CA THR A 25 4.11 10.32 0.24
C THR A 25 5.58 10.67 0.34
N HIS A 26 5.99 11.70 -0.36
CA HIS A 26 7.34 12.25 -0.25
C HIS A 26 7.27 13.74 0.08
N SER A 27 8.07 14.16 1.06
CA SER A 27 8.16 15.56 1.52
C SER A 27 9.56 16.13 1.29
N GLY A 28 10.06 16.06 0.05
CA GLY A 28 11.35 16.61 -0.33
C GLY A 28 11.19 17.78 -1.31
N TYR A 29 11.95 17.77 -2.39
CA TYR A 29 11.80 18.72 -3.51
C TYR A 29 10.45 18.52 -4.22
N GLY A 30 9.42 19.20 -3.71
CA GLY A 30 8.04 19.01 -4.06
C GLY A 30 7.36 17.93 -3.19
N SER A 31 6.12 18.16 -2.81
CA SER A 31 5.31 17.14 -2.16
C SER A 31 4.70 16.25 -3.23
N TYR A 32 4.78 14.94 -3.04
CA TYR A 32 4.17 13.94 -3.91
C TYR A 32 3.28 13.04 -3.09
N ALA A 33 2.15 12.62 -3.65
CA ALA A 33 1.37 11.53 -3.12
C ALA A 33 0.89 10.64 -4.26
N LEU A 34 1.05 9.33 -4.10
CA LEU A 34 0.52 8.30 -4.96
C LEU A 34 -0.60 7.58 -4.22
N TYR A 35 -1.74 7.47 -4.86
CA TYR A 35 -2.89 6.71 -4.40
C TYR A 35 -3.21 5.61 -5.39
N GLY A 36 -3.82 4.53 -4.92
CA GLY A 36 -4.32 3.46 -5.76
C GLY A 36 -5.37 2.65 -5.03
N GLU A 37 -6.46 2.38 -5.71
CA GLU A 37 -7.51 1.47 -5.26
C GLU A 37 -7.93 0.56 -6.41
N THR A 38 -8.25 -0.68 -6.09
CA THR A 38 -8.90 -1.60 -7.02
C THR A 38 -10.18 -2.13 -6.42
N TRP A 39 -11.20 -2.20 -7.25
CA TRP A 39 -12.56 -2.60 -6.91
C TRP A 39 -13.02 -3.70 -7.88
N ALA A 40 -14.16 -4.31 -7.63
CA ALA A 40 -14.70 -5.34 -8.52
C ALA A 40 -15.00 -4.83 -9.94
N ASP A 41 -15.22 -3.52 -10.11
CA ASP A 41 -15.51 -2.86 -11.38
C ASP A 41 -14.29 -2.26 -12.08
N GLY A 42 -13.13 -2.13 -11.40
CA GLY A 42 -11.91 -1.62 -12.03
C GLY A 42 -10.83 -1.19 -11.04
N THR A 43 -9.82 -0.55 -11.58
CA THR A 43 -8.67 -0.01 -10.84
C THR A 43 -8.47 1.46 -11.18
N ILE A 44 -8.15 2.26 -10.17
CA ILE A 44 -7.89 3.69 -10.29
C ILE A 44 -6.64 4.08 -9.51
N PHE A 45 -5.84 4.95 -10.11
CA PHE A 45 -4.70 5.60 -9.48
C PHE A 45 -4.85 7.10 -9.50
N ALA A 46 -4.31 7.76 -8.48
CA ALA A 46 -4.20 9.20 -8.47
C ALA A 46 -2.79 9.62 -8.02
N ILE A 47 -2.28 10.66 -8.66
CA ILE A 47 -1.01 11.30 -8.30
C ILE A 47 -1.28 12.77 -8.01
N SER A 48 -0.72 13.29 -6.92
CA SER A 48 -0.60 14.73 -6.69
C SER A 48 0.85 15.14 -6.55
N ARG A 49 1.21 16.31 -7.04
CA ARG A 49 2.53 16.90 -6.87
C ARG A 49 2.49 18.43 -6.94
N THR A 50 3.58 19.07 -6.50
CA THR A 50 3.73 20.53 -6.55
C THR A 50 4.25 21.06 -7.88
N ALA A 51 4.49 20.19 -8.86
CA ALA A 51 4.87 20.53 -10.22
C ALA A 51 3.98 19.78 -11.22
N PRO A 52 3.76 20.29 -12.43
CA PRO A 52 2.88 19.65 -13.40
C PRO A 52 3.26 18.21 -13.70
N ILE A 53 2.26 17.34 -13.73
CA ILE A 53 2.37 15.95 -14.17
C ILE A 53 2.13 15.94 -15.68
N GLY A 54 2.96 15.25 -16.43
CA GLY A 54 2.85 15.22 -17.89
C GLY A 54 3.40 13.96 -18.52
N ALA A 55 3.81 14.07 -19.77
CA ALA A 55 4.45 13.00 -20.54
C ALA A 55 5.63 12.39 -19.79
N ASN A 56 5.96 11.14 -20.14
CA ASN A 56 6.97 10.33 -19.46
C ASN A 56 6.62 10.02 -17.98
N THR A 57 5.33 10.03 -17.65
CA THR A 57 4.85 9.44 -16.40
C THR A 57 4.42 8.01 -16.69
N THR A 58 4.94 7.07 -15.91
CA THR A 58 4.60 5.64 -16.03
C THR A 58 4.24 5.07 -14.69
N ILE A 59 3.12 4.35 -14.61
CA ILE A 59 2.74 3.55 -13.45
C ILE A 59 2.94 2.09 -13.80
N TRP A 60 3.79 1.40 -13.04
CA TRP A 60 4.15 0.01 -13.25
C TRP A 60 3.38 -0.88 -12.26
N LEU A 61 2.88 -2.02 -12.73
CA LEU A 61 2.06 -2.96 -11.97
C LEU A 61 2.74 -4.33 -11.94
N ASP A 62 3.24 -4.71 -10.77
CA ASP A 62 3.76 -6.04 -10.47
C ASP A 62 2.61 -6.86 -9.88
N THR A 63 2.00 -7.68 -10.70
CA THR A 63 0.72 -8.33 -10.41
C THR A 63 0.85 -9.71 -9.76
N ASP A 64 2.04 -10.27 -9.73
CA ASP A 64 2.33 -11.55 -9.07
C ASP A 64 3.15 -11.38 -7.76
N LEU A 65 3.53 -10.12 -7.43
CA LEU A 65 4.35 -9.75 -6.28
C LEU A 65 5.76 -10.37 -6.30
N ASP A 66 6.20 -10.90 -7.44
CA ASP A 66 7.54 -11.44 -7.63
C ASP A 66 8.44 -10.43 -8.35
N ARG A 67 9.30 -9.76 -7.59
CA ARG A 67 10.23 -8.74 -8.09
C ARG A 67 11.17 -9.26 -9.20
N SER A 68 11.30 -10.57 -9.37
CA SER A 68 12.19 -11.18 -10.35
C SER A 68 11.53 -11.45 -11.71
N THR A 69 10.21 -11.36 -11.79
CA THR A 69 9.42 -11.56 -13.01
C THR A 69 9.09 -10.23 -13.71
N GLY A 70 8.45 -10.30 -14.86
CA GLY A 70 8.05 -9.14 -15.65
C GLY A 70 9.21 -8.31 -16.20
N HIS A 71 8.90 -7.10 -16.64
CA HIS A 71 9.88 -6.12 -17.10
C HIS A 71 10.66 -5.55 -15.93
N GLN A 72 11.98 -5.74 -15.90
CA GLN A 72 12.86 -5.18 -14.86
C GLN A 72 13.00 -3.68 -15.08
N ILE A 73 12.45 -2.90 -14.15
CA ILE A 73 12.27 -1.47 -14.32
C ILE A 73 13.53 -0.73 -13.85
N TRP A 74 14.08 0.11 -14.72
CA TRP A 74 15.20 0.96 -14.33
C TRP A 74 14.77 1.96 -13.23
N GLY A 75 15.60 2.12 -12.21
CA GLY A 75 15.29 3.00 -11.07
C GLY A 75 14.50 2.33 -9.93
N PHE A 76 14.03 1.09 -10.12
CA PHE A 76 13.30 0.35 -9.12
C PHE A 76 13.95 -1.00 -8.79
N THR A 77 13.63 -1.58 -7.64
CA THR A 77 14.05 -2.92 -7.24
C THR A 77 12.97 -3.94 -7.55
N GLY A 78 12.64 -4.12 -8.83
CA GLY A 78 11.64 -5.11 -9.23
C GLY A 78 11.20 -4.99 -10.67
N GLY A 79 10.44 -5.99 -11.09
CA GLY A 79 9.80 -6.05 -12.39
C GLY A 79 8.31 -5.77 -12.31
N ALA A 80 7.67 -5.70 -13.46
CA ALA A 80 6.23 -5.52 -13.61
C ALA A 80 5.71 -6.18 -14.88
N GLU A 81 4.51 -6.73 -14.83
CA GLU A 81 3.84 -7.39 -15.97
C GLU A 81 3.11 -6.37 -16.83
N TYR A 82 2.67 -5.26 -16.22
CA TYR A 82 1.91 -4.22 -16.91
C TYR A 82 2.45 -2.83 -16.57
N ASN A 83 2.15 -1.88 -17.46
CA ASN A 83 2.39 -0.48 -17.17
C ASN A 83 1.33 0.41 -17.82
N ILE A 84 1.08 1.56 -17.19
CA ILE A 84 0.28 2.65 -17.70
C ILE A 84 1.24 3.75 -18.12
N GLN A 85 1.21 4.14 -19.37
CA GLN A 85 2.05 5.21 -19.90
C GLN A 85 1.22 6.44 -20.21
N ILE A 86 1.74 7.61 -19.85
CA ILE A 86 1.18 8.90 -20.20
C ILE A 86 1.95 9.45 -21.38
N ALA A 87 1.25 9.64 -22.49
CA ALA A 87 1.80 10.15 -23.73
C ALA A 87 1.99 11.68 -23.73
N ALA A 88 2.68 12.20 -24.74
CA ALA A 88 2.98 13.64 -24.88
C ALA A 88 1.73 14.53 -25.03
N ASP A 89 0.64 13.97 -25.52
CA ASP A 89 -0.65 14.66 -25.66
C ASP A 89 -1.51 14.57 -24.39
N GLY A 90 -1.01 13.92 -23.34
CA GLY A 90 -1.69 13.72 -22.08
C GLY A 90 -2.63 12.52 -22.04
N SER A 91 -2.75 11.74 -23.12
CA SER A 91 -3.50 10.49 -23.12
C SER A 91 -2.79 9.41 -22.31
N ALA A 92 -3.55 8.41 -21.87
CA ALA A 92 -3.03 7.26 -21.11
C ALA A 92 -3.36 5.95 -21.82
N ALA A 93 -2.44 4.99 -21.76
CA ALA A 93 -2.67 3.65 -22.28
C ALA A 93 -2.03 2.58 -21.41
N LEU A 94 -2.65 1.39 -21.39
CA LEU A 94 -2.16 0.20 -20.70
C LEU A 94 -1.38 -0.68 -21.66
N TYR A 95 -0.25 -1.17 -21.19
CA TYR A 95 0.65 -2.07 -21.91
C TYR A 95 1.05 -3.27 -21.05
N SER A 96 1.47 -4.35 -21.73
CA SER A 96 2.09 -5.54 -21.11
C SER A 96 3.30 -6.01 -21.92
N GLY A 97 3.89 -7.14 -21.51
CA GLY A 97 4.97 -7.82 -22.22
C GLY A 97 6.36 -7.48 -21.69
N ALA A 98 7.35 -8.24 -22.16
CA ALA A 98 8.73 -8.24 -21.65
C ALA A 98 9.45 -6.87 -21.74
N GLY A 99 8.98 -5.96 -22.58
CA GLY A 99 9.48 -4.58 -22.66
C GLY A 99 8.42 -3.57 -22.25
N GLY A 100 7.26 -4.03 -21.69
CA GLY A 100 6.15 -3.17 -21.34
C GLY A 100 5.56 -2.42 -22.55
N GLN A 101 5.58 -3.02 -23.74
CA GLN A 101 5.27 -2.31 -25.00
C GLN A 101 4.13 -2.96 -25.80
N THR A 102 3.52 -4.02 -25.31
CA THR A 102 2.37 -4.62 -25.96
C THR A 102 1.11 -3.85 -25.55
N PHE A 103 0.59 -3.05 -26.48
CA PHE A 103 -0.63 -2.26 -26.24
C PHE A 103 -1.82 -3.16 -25.90
N ILE A 104 -2.58 -2.77 -24.88
CA ILE A 104 -3.80 -3.43 -24.44
C ILE A 104 -5.01 -2.54 -24.70
N ALA A 105 -5.03 -1.33 -24.15
CA ALA A 105 -6.18 -0.42 -24.25
C ALA A 105 -5.78 1.04 -23.96
N ASP A 106 -6.52 1.97 -24.55
CA ASP A 106 -6.55 3.35 -24.10
C ASP A 106 -7.30 3.43 -22.76
N LEU A 107 -6.84 4.32 -21.88
CA LEU A 107 -7.38 4.49 -20.54
C LEU A 107 -8.03 5.87 -20.36
N GLU A 108 -9.01 5.93 -19.46
CA GLU A 108 -9.53 7.23 -19.00
C GLU A 108 -8.49 7.89 -18.08
N VAL A 109 -8.12 9.12 -18.42
CA VAL A 109 -7.22 9.97 -17.63
C VAL A 109 -7.76 11.38 -17.56
N GLN A 110 -7.70 11.99 -16.38
CA GLN A 110 -8.08 13.39 -16.18
C GLN A 110 -7.04 14.09 -15.30
N TYR A 111 -6.88 15.38 -15.57
CA TYR A 111 -5.96 16.26 -14.86
C TYR A 111 -6.72 17.34 -14.13
N GLY A 112 -6.28 17.64 -12.92
CA GLY A 112 -6.74 18.81 -12.20
C GLY A 112 -6.09 20.11 -12.67
N PRO A 113 -6.40 21.24 -12.02
CA PRO A 113 -5.83 22.54 -12.36
C PRO A 113 -4.31 22.52 -12.40
N ASP A 114 -3.74 23.17 -13.45
CA ASP A 114 -2.30 23.27 -13.65
C ASP A 114 -1.57 21.92 -13.75
N ASN A 115 -2.30 20.82 -14.00
CA ASN A 115 -1.81 19.45 -14.03
C ASN A 115 -1.09 19.03 -12.72
N LEU A 116 -1.46 19.61 -11.59
CA LEU A 116 -0.87 19.26 -10.29
C LEU A 116 -1.45 17.98 -9.70
N THR A 117 -2.58 17.53 -10.25
CA THR A 117 -3.20 16.24 -9.95
C THR A 117 -3.52 15.51 -11.23
N MET A 118 -3.49 14.18 -11.16
CA MET A 118 -3.87 13.28 -12.25
C MET A 118 -4.60 12.09 -11.67
N GLU A 119 -5.65 11.68 -12.34
CA GLU A 119 -6.32 10.41 -12.10
C GLU A 119 -6.34 9.60 -13.37
N VAL A 120 -6.06 8.31 -13.28
CA VAL A 120 -6.11 7.36 -14.39
C VAL A 120 -6.78 6.08 -13.93
N ALA A 121 -7.68 5.54 -14.74
CA ALA A 121 -8.41 4.34 -14.39
C ALA A 121 -8.71 3.45 -15.60
N PHE A 122 -8.98 2.19 -15.29
CA PHE A 122 -9.46 1.19 -16.24
C PHE A 122 -10.48 0.25 -15.58
N PRO A 123 -11.50 -0.18 -16.34
CA PRO A 123 -12.48 -1.14 -15.84
C PRO A 123 -11.87 -2.55 -15.74
N ALA A 124 -12.45 -3.40 -14.89
CA ALA A 124 -12.02 -4.79 -14.73
C ALA A 124 -12.11 -5.61 -16.04
N SER A 125 -12.93 -5.17 -16.99
CA SER A 125 -12.98 -5.79 -18.33
C SER A 125 -11.72 -5.58 -19.17
N VAL A 126 -10.87 -4.60 -18.82
CA VAL A 126 -9.57 -4.34 -19.47
C VAL A 126 -8.47 -5.15 -18.77
N LEU A 127 -8.39 -5.05 -17.46
CA LEU A 127 -7.49 -5.84 -16.62
C LEU A 127 -8.13 -6.06 -15.25
N ASP A 128 -8.36 -7.32 -14.92
CA ASP A 128 -9.01 -7.73 -13.67
C ASP A 128 -7.96 -7.99 -12.57
N LEU A 129 -7.84 -7.07 -11.63
CA LEU A 129 -6.89 -7.12 -10.51
C LEU A 129 -7.62 -7.43 -9.20
N GLN A 130 -8.02 -8.69 -9.01
CA GLN A 130 -8.74 -9.13 -7.81
C GLN A 130 -7.82 -9.62 -6.67
N SER A 131 -6.52 -9.59 -6.87
CA SER A 131 -5.50 -9.90 -5.87
C SER A 131 -4.68 -8.67 -5.54
N ALA A 132 -3.99 -8.68 -4.40
CA ALA A 132 -3.01 -7.65 -4.07
C ALA A 132 -1.91 -7.60 -5.13
N PHE A 133 -1.46 -6.41 -5.47
CA PHE A 133 -0.37 -6.19 -6.42
C PHE A 133 0.50 -5.02 -5.97
N ARG A 134 1.75 -4.99 -6.44
CA ARG A 134 2.71 -3.92 -6.15
C ARG A 134 2.68 -2.87 -7.26
N VAL A 135 2.90 -1.63 -6.86
CA VAL A 135 2.92 -0.48 -7.78
C VAL A 135 4.24 0.26 -7.65
N TYR A 136 4.71 0.73 -8.78
CA TYR A 136 5.78 1.72 -8.87
C TYR A 136 5.29 2.87 -9.76
N ALA A 137 5.74 4.09 -9.53
CA ALA A 137 5.45 5.20 -10.41
C ALA A 137 6.71 6.01 -10.70
N ASP A 138 6.98 6.23 -11.98
CA ASP A 138 7.96 7.18 -12.46
C ASP A 138 7.22 8.41 -12.99
N VAL A 139 7.40 9.55 -12.34
CA VAL A 139 6.68 10.77 -12.70
C VAL A 139 7.59 11.71 -13.48
N ASN A 140 7.29 11.89 -14.76
CA ASN A 140 8.01 12.75 -15.71
C ASN A 140 9.48 12.34 -15.93
N ASP A 141 9.86 11.07 -15.80
CA ASP A 141 11.27 10.62 -15.78
C ASP A 141 12.15 11.37 -14.75
N GLN A 142 11.56 11.83 -13.66
CA GLN A 142 12.25 12.67 -12.68
C GLN A 142 12.10 12.19 -11.24
N VAL A 143 11.01 11.54 -10.93
CA VAL A 143 10.67 11.17 -9.55
C VAL A 143 10.15 9.74 -9.50
N PHE A 144 10.87 8.89 -8.78
CA PHE A 144 10.50 7.51 -8.55
C PHE A 144 9.71 7.38 -7.24
N LEU A 145 8.57 6.67 -7.29
CA LEU A 145 7.70 6.38 -6.17
C LEU A 145 7.51 4.86 -6.05
N PRO A 146 8.04 4.19 -5.00
CA PRO A 146 8.89 4.74 -3.94
C PRO A 146 10.25 5.19 -4.50
N GLY A 147 11.03 5.94 -3.73
CA GLY A 147 12.29 6.53 -4.16
C GLY A 147 13.25 5.57 -4.88
N ASP A 148 14.25 6.14 -5.54
CA ASP A 148 15.22 5.47 -6.40
C ASP A 148 15.82 4.22 -5.74
N TYR A 149 15.68 3.07 -6.39
CA TYR A 149 16.08 1.73 -5.90
C TYR A 149 15.62 1.40 -4.47
N SER A 150 14.49 1.96 -4.04
CA SER A 150 13.87 1.64 -2.75
C SER A 150 13.39 0.18 -2.71
N ASN A 151 13.49 -0.43 -1.54
CA ASN A 151 12.88 -1.74 -1.25
C ASN A 151 11.48 -1.62 -0.60
N GLU A 152 10.93 -0.41 -0.52
CA GLU A 152 9.58 -0.19 0.00
C GLU A 152 8.53 -0.80 -0.94
N ASP A 153 7.56 -1.49 -0.37
CA ASP A 153 6.45 -2.07 -1.13
C ASP A 153 5.23 -1.15 -1.09
N LEU A 154 4.81 -0.68 -2.25
CA LEU A 154 3.54 0.04 -2.40
C LEU A 154 2.49 -0.96 -2.88
N ILE A 155 1.74 -1.52 -1.94
CA ILE A 155 0.77 -2.58 -2.21
C ILE A 155 -0.63 -2.01 -2.30
N VAL A 156 -1.29 -2.23 -3.43
CA VAL A 156 -2.73 -2.03 -3.60
C VAL A 156 -3.44 -3.31 -3.19
N GLN A 157 -4.37 -3.17 -2.26
CA GLN A 157 -5.26 -4.26 -1.86
C GLN A 157 -6.61 -4.08 -2.55
N PRO A 158 -7.29 -5.15 -2.98
CA PRO A 158 -8.63 -5.05 -3.51
C PRO A 158 -9.56 -4.36 -2.50
N SER A 159 -10.15 -3.23 -2.92
CA SER A 159 -11.14 -2.49 -2.15
C SER A 159 -12.52 -3.11 -2.39
N GLY A 160 -13.36 -3.16 -1.36
CA GLY A 160 -14.69 -3.75 -1.48
C GLY A 160 -14.73 -5.29 -1.34
N GLN A 161 -13.61 -5.97 -1.24
CA GLN A 161 -13.64 -7.19 -0.44
C GLN A 161 -13.97 -6.75 0.98
N ALA A 162 -15.03 -7.30 1.54
CA ALA A 162 -15.18 -7.24 2.98
C ALA A 162 -13.81 -7.59 3.58
N PRO A 163 -13.32 -6.84 4.59
CA PRO A 163 -12.11 -7.26 5.27
C PRO A 163 -12.24 -8.76 5.50
N PRO A 164 -11.19 -9.55 5.26
CA PRO A 164 -11.29 -10.99 5.43
C PRO A 164 -12.00 -11.22 6.75
N PRO A 165 -13.00 -12.12 6.79
CA PRO A 165 -13.78 -12.34 8.00
C PRO A 165 -12.79 -12.52 9.15
N PRO A 166 -13.03 -11.92 10.32
CA PRO A 166 -12.12 -11.97 11.42
C PRO A 166 -11.61 -13.39 11.62
N VAL A 167 -10.32 -13.59 11.49
CA VAL A 167 -9.74 -14.94 11.58
C VAL A 167 -9.76 -15.32 13.04
N ALA A 168 -10.58 -16.30 13.38
CA ALA A 168 -10.56 -16.85 14.72
C ALA A 168 -9.21 -17.55 14.96
N ALA A 169 -8.39 -16.99 15.81
CA ALA A 169 -7.16 -17.57 16.30
C ALA A 169 -7.40 -18.18 17.69
N GLY A 170 -8.11 -19.28 17.74
CA GLY A 170 -8.59 -19.87 18.99
C GLY A 170 -9.67 -18.99 19.64
N ALA A 171 -9.39 -18.44 20.84
CA ALA A 171 -10.29 -17.52 21.54
C ALA A 171 -10.10 -16.05 21.14
N MET A 172 -9.10 -15.74 20.30
CA MET A 172 -8.76 -14.39 19.85
C MET A 172 -9.35 -14.12 18.47
N THR A 173 -9.80 -12.90 18.24
CA THR A 173 -10.32 -12.44 16.95
C THR A 173 -9.36 -11.40 16.35
N LEU A 174 -8.96 -11.58 15.10
CA LEU A 174 -8.08 -10.64 14.40
C LEU A 174 -8.95 -9.63 13.64
N ASP A 175 -9.49 -8.65 14.35
CA ASP A 175 -10.43 -7.64 13.81
C ASP A 175 -9.98 -6.20 14.08
N GLY A 176 -8.81 -6.04 14.73
CA GLY A 176 -8.29 -4.72 15.13
C GLY A 176 -8.90 -4.20 16.44
N ASP A 177 -9.89 -4.86 17.00
CA ASP A 177 -10.37 -4.62 18.37
C ASP A 177 -9.48 -5.40 19.35
N LEU A 178 -9.12 -4.77 20.47
CA LEU A 178 -8.30 -5.38 21.50
C LEU A 178 -9.13 -5.85 22.72
N SER A 179 -10.45 -5.82 22.63
CA SER A 179 -11.33 -6.16 23.75
C SER A 179 -11.14 -7.59 24.26
N ASP A 180 -10.84 -8.53 23.35
CA ASP A 180 -10.58 -9.94 23.69
C ASP A 180 -9.18 -10.20 24.30
N TRP A 181 -8.32 -9.17 24.35
CA TRP A 181 -7.00 -9.23 24.97
C TRP A 181 -7.02 -8.93 26.47
N PHE A 182 -8.15 -8.45 26.97
CA PHE A 182 -8.34 -8.12 28.37
C PHE A 182 -9.22 -9.18 29.06
N GLY A 183 -8.83 -9.57 30.27
CA GLY A 183 -9.66 -10.45 31.09
C GLY A 183 -10.97 -9.79 31.53
N PRO A 184 -11.90 -10.57 32.12
CA PRO A 184 -13.22 -10.08 32.57
C PRO A 184 -13.13 -8.92 33.61
N ASP A 185 -12.01 -8.81 34.28
CA ASP A 185 -11.65 -7.75 35.24
C ASP A 185 -10.91 -6.58 34.59
N GLY A 186 -10.74 -6.58 33.27
CA GLY A 186 -9.97 -5.60 32.53
C GLY A 186 -8.45 -5.76 32.63
N ALA A 187 -7.97 -6.86 33.22
CA ALA A 187 -6.54 -7.11 33.36
C ALA A 187 -5.93 -7.46 31.97
N ASP A 188 -4.86 -6.78 31.60
CA ASP A 188 -4.08 -7.06 30.41
C ASP A 188 -3.12 -8.25 30.67
N THR A 189 -3.65 -9.46 30.48
CA THR A 189 -2.92 -10.70 30.80
C THR A 189 -1.93 -11.12 29.72
N ALA A 190 -1.96 -10.47 28.57
CA ALA A 190 -1.13 -10.77 27.40
C ALA A 190 -0.05 -9.71 27.15
N LEU A 191 0.07 -8.71 28.00
CA LEU A 191 1.05 -7.64 27.86
C LEU A 191 2.47 -8.17 27.97
N LEU A 192 3.23 -8.06 26.88
CA LEU A 192 4.65 -8.42 26.82
C LEU A 192 5.54 -7.21 27.07
N TYR A 193 5.11 -6.04 26.59
CA TYR A 193 5.82 -4.78 26.75
C TYR A 193 4.85 -3.61 26.66
N GLY A 194 5.08 -2.58 27.48
CA GLY A 194 4.40 -1.29 27.39
C GLY A 194 5.38 -0.19 27.79
N ASP A 195 5.42 0.90 27.01
CA ASP A 195 6.34 2.03 27.24
C ASP A 195 5.80 3.07 28.24
N GLY A 196 4.58 2.87 28.76
CA GLY A 196 3.91 3.83 29.63
C GLY A 196 3.44 5.12 28.92
N ALA A 197 3.79 5.30 27.65
CA ALA A 197 3.42 6.45 26.81
C ALA A 197 2.33 6.10 25.77
N GLY A 198 1.79 4.89 25.84
CA GLY A 198 0.67 4.43 25.02
C GLY A 198 1.03 3.38 23.96
N ALA A 199 2.31 3.06 23.78
CA ALA A 199 2.68 1.91 22.94
C ALA A 199 2.71 0.63 23.76
N ALA A 200 2.10 -0.43 23.25
CA ALA A 200 2.11 -1.74 23.88
C ALA A 200 2.18 -2.86 22.85
N LEU A 201 2.91 -3.92 23.22
CA LEU A 201 2.95 -5.19 22.50
C LEU A 201 2.32 -6.25 23.37
N ARG A 202 1.39 -6.99 22.79
CA ARG A 202 0.75 -8.15 23.42
C ARG A 202 1.04 -9.39 22.61
N GLY A 203 1.07 -10.52 23.29
CA GLY A 203 1.27 -11.81 22.62
C GLY A 203 0.72 -12.94 23.46
N THR A 204 0.07 -13.87 22.83
CA THR A 204 -0.48 -15.08 23.45
C THR A 204 -0.43 -16.25 22.49
N VAL A 205 -0.60 -17.45 23.04
CA VAL A 205 -0.83 -18.66 22.26
C VAL A 205 -2.29 -19.06 22.48
N SER A 206 -3.05 -19.14 21.39
CA SER A 206 -4.46 -19.51 21.41
C SER A 206 -4.69 -20.63 20.40
N GLY A 207 -5.00 -21.83 20.92
CA GLY A 207 -5.02 -23.04 20.10
C GLY A 207 -3.67 -23.32 19.44
N ASP A 208 -3.65 -23.47 18.14
CA ASP A 208 -2.43 -23.74 17.35
C ASP A 208 -1.75 -22.44 16.83
N TYR A 209 -2.20 -21.29 17.29
CA TYR A 209 -1.74 -19.99 16.80
C TYR A 209 -0.95 -19.22 17.86
N ALA A 210 0.15 -18.58 17.44
CA ALA A 210 0.75 -17.49 18.19
C ALA A 210 0.15 -16.17 17.67
N VAL A 211 -0.47 -15.41 18.53
CA VAL A 211 -1.19 -14.18 18.18
C VAL A 211 -0.49 -13.01 18.84
N PHE A 212 -0.30 -11.93 18.08
CA PHE A 212 0.34 -10.71 18.55
C PHE A 212 -0.52 -9.50 18.21
N ALA A 213 -0.54 -8.53 19.11
CA ALA A 213 -1.16 -7.24 18.90
C ALA A 213 -0.20 -6.10 19.26
N LEU A 214 -0.19 -5.08 18.43
CA LEU A 214 0.50 -3.82 18.69
C LEU A 214 -0.54 -2.72 18.85
N SER A 215 -0.38 -1.90 19.86
CA SER A 215 -1.12 -0.65 19.99
C SER A 215 -0.14 0.51 20.20
N GLY A 216 -0.50 1.70 19.73
CA GLY A 216 0.34 2.88 19.87
C GLY A 216 -0.46 4.17 19.83
N ALA A 217 0.11 5.24 20.40
CA ALA A 217 -0.46 6.57 20.34
C ALA A 217 -0.38 7.20 18.94
N VAL A 218 0.43 6.61 18.07
CA VAL A 218 0.56 6.99 16.66
C VAL A 218 0.17 5.83 15.76
N PRO A 219 -0.29 6.09 14.53
CA PRO A 219 -0.62 5.01 13.58
C PRO A 219 0.53 4.03 13.40
N ILE A 220 0.23 2.75 13.53
CA ILE A 220 1.17 1.67 13.23
C ILE A 220 1.18 1.53 11.71
N GLY A 221 2.35 1.69 11.11
CA GLY A 221 2.49 1.75 9.65
C GLY A 221 3.53 0.79 9.09
N GLN A 222 3.84 0.98 7.82
CA GLN A 222 4.90 0.25 7.12
C GLN A 222 6.24 0.38 7.87
N GLY A 223 7.02 -0.68 7.82
CA GLY A 223 8.29 -0.76 8.55
C GLY A 223 8.17 -1.26 9.99
N THR A 224 6.96 -1.54 10.47
CA THR A 224 6.77 -2.24 11.74
C THR A 224 7.08 -3.72 11.57
N THR A 225 8.00 -4.25 12.36
CA THR A 225 8.40 -5.66 12.30
C THR A 225 8.37 -6.26 13.70
N ILE A 226 7.77 -7.43 13.83
CA ILE A 226 7.83 -8.25 15.03
C ILE A 226 8.85 -9.37 14.78
N TRP A 227 9.94 -9.37 15.54
CA TRP A 227 10.94 -10.42 15.45
C TRP A 227 10.64 -11.51 16.47
N LEU A 228 10.58 -12.75 16.03
CA LEU A 228 10.38 -13.92 16.88
C LEU A 228 11.70 -14.70 16.99
N ASP A 229 12.26 -14.78 18.20
CA ASP A 229 13.39 -15.65 18.48
C ASP A 229 12.90 -17.00 19.03
N ARG A 230 13.26 -18.07 18.36
CA ARG A 230 12.86 -19.43 18.71
C ARG A 230 13.79 -20.08 19.74
N TRP A 231 14.88 -19.39 20.11
CA TRP A 231 15.86 -19.92 21.03
C TRP A 231 15.45 -19.63 22.49
N HIS A 232 15.34 -20.66 23.29
CA HIS A 232 15.04 -20.67 24.72
C HIS A 232 13.61 -20.28 25.17
N GLY A 233 12.61 -20.34 24.29
CA GLY A 233 11.20 -20.15 24.69
C GLY A 233 10.87 -18.73 25.18
N ARG A 234 11.65 -17.73 24.76
CA ARG A 234 11.38 -16.30 25.02
C ARG A 234 11.25 -15.55 23.69
N ALA A 235 10.21 -14.75 23.58
CA ALA A 235 10.07 -13.80 22.48
C ALA A 235 10.94 -12.56 22.81
N LEU A 236 11.87 -12.23 21.90
CA LEU A 236 12.61 -10.97 21.95
C LEU A 236 12.09 -10.04 20.86
N PHE A 237 11.72 -8.84 21.24
CA PHE A 237 11.18 -7.84 20.34
C PHE A 237 12.18 -6.70 20.15
N ARG A 238 12.49 -6.37 18.88
CA ARG A 238 13.26 -5.17 18.54
C ARG A 238 12.45 -4.29 17.63
N GLY A 239 12.10 -3.11 18.10
CA GLY A 239 11.60 -2.03 17.23
C GLY A 239 12.77 -1.22 16.65
N ARG A 240 12.72 -0.84 15.38
CA ARG A 240 13.62 0.19 14.86
C ARG A 240 13.20 1.53 15.45
N GLY A 241 14.02 2.08 16.32
CA GLY A 241 13.77 3.43 16.78
C GLY A 241 14.08 3.74 18.25
N THR A 242 14.70 2.85 18.97
CA THR A 242 15.46 3.05 20.22
C THR A 242 15.76 1.67 20.78
N ASP A 243 17.01 1.41 21.10
CA ASP A 243 17.42 0.18 21.79
C ASP A 243 16.72 0.10 23.14
N LEU A 244 15.66 -0.70 23.21
CA LEU A 244 14.97 -1.01 24.47
C LEU A 244 15.52 -2.33 25.00
N CYS A 245 16.79 -2.32 25.43
CA CYS A 245 17.35 -3.32 26.33
C CYS A 245 17.05 -2.87 27.76
N GLY A 246 16.02 -3.45 28.38
CA GLY A 246 15.90 -3.45 29.83
C GLY A 246 16.84 -4.53 30.41
N PRO A 247 17.47 -4.29 31.58
CA PRO A 247 18.33 -5.28 32.21
C PRO A 247 17.54 -6.48 32.70
N ALA A 248 18.21 -7.64 32.65
CA ALA A 248 17.73 -8.91 33.15
C ALA A 248 17.51 -8.90 34.68
#